data_d36155ac5b32d858538068c822ae5207
#
_entry.id   d36155ac5b32d858538068c822ae5207
#
_cell.length_a   1.000
_cell.length_b   1.000
_cell.length_c   1.000
_cell.angle_alpha   90.00
_cell.angle_beta   90.00
_cell.angle_gamma   90.00
#
_symmetry.space_group_name_H-M   'P 1'
#
loop_
_entity.id
_entity.type
_entity.pdbx_description
1 polymer ?
#
loop_
_entity_poly.entity_id
_entity_poly.type
_entity_poly.pdbx_seq_one_letter_code
_entity_poly.pdbx_strand_id
1 'polypeptide(L)'
;MTMIETFDIAGYARISVDDEQEQKNISIENQKAIIEDYVKNHFPGSTLTFFEDRDRSGYTFEQREGYQEMRRGLMSHKYDILIIKDFSRFSRRNSRGLVELEDLRDAGVRIVSIGDGVDFPNDDDWLKIQFQFLVNEMPVTDTSRKAVSYTHLTL
;
A
#
# COMPACT_ATOMS: atom_id res chain seq x y z
N MET A 1 -28.38 -0.93 21.33
CA MET A 1 -27.87 -0.09 20.23
C MET A 1 -26.42 -0.39 19.96
N THR A 2 -26.11 -0.68 18.74
CA THR A 2 -24.76 -1.01 18.36
C THR A 2 -24.01 0.28 18.02
N MET A 3 -22.86 0.47 18.65
CA MET A 3 -22.03 1.61 18.31
C MET A 3 -21.15 1.24 17.13
N ILE A 4 -21.16 2.08 16.12
CA ILE A 4 -20.29 1.90 14.98
C ILE A 4 -18.95 2.55 15.31
N GLU A 5 -17.90 1.75 15.25
CA GLU A 5 -16.57 2.27 15.50
C GLU A 5 -16.10 3.06 14.27
N THR A 6 -15.64 4.28 14.49
CA THR A 6 -15.15 5.12 13.43
C THR A 6 -13.66 5.40 13.59
N PHE A 7 -13.02 5.65 12.47
CA PHE A 7 -11.57 5.84 12.43
C PHE A 7 -11.23 7.09 11.62
N ASP A 8 -10.05 7.60 11.86
CA ASP A 8 -9.46 8.61 10.97
C ASP A 8 -8.52 7.88 10.04
N ILE A 9 -8.86 7.87 8.76
CA ILE A 9 -8.18 7.04 7.77
C ILE A 9 -7.38 7.90 6.81
N ALA A 10 -6.14 7.48 6.55
CA ALA A 10 -5.31 8.07 5.52
C ALA A 10 -5.27 7.13 4.33
N GLY A 11 -5.67 7.63 3.16
CA GLY A 11 -5.58 6.89 1.92
C GLY A 11 -4.42 7.41 1.10
N TYR A 12 -3.60 6.53 0.58
CA TYR A 12 -2.42 6.95 -0.18
C TYR A 12 -2.50 6.42 -1.60
N ALA A 13 -2.31 7.32 -2.56
CA ALA A 13 -2.28 6.99 -3.98
C ALA A 13 -0.98 7.52 -4.58
N ARG A 14 -0.36 6.74 -5.45
CA ARG A 14 0.89 7.13 -6.06
C ARG A 14 0.95 6.65 -7.51
N ILE A 15 1.52 7.47 -8.35
CA ILE A 15 1.81 7.07 -9.72
C ILE A 15 3.18 7.62 -10.09
N SER A 16 3.94 6.84 -10.85
CA SER A 16 5.18 7.32 -11.42
C SER A 16 4.89 7.93 -12.78
N VAL A 17 5.48 9.10 -13.05
CA VAL A 17 5.28 9.71 -14.37
C VAL A 17 5.80 8.82 -15.49
N ASP A 18 6.77 7.97 -15.18
CA ASP A 18 7.25 7.01 -16.17
C ASP A 18 6.21 5.96 -16.46
N ASP A 19 5.44 5.58 -15.45
CA ASP A 19 4.40 4.58 -15.60
C ASP A 19 3.17 5.12 -16.33
N GLU A 20 2.91 6.41 -16.22
CA GLU A 20 1.76 7.01 -16.91
C GLU A 20 1.80 6.75 -18.39
N GLN A 21 3.00 6.73 -18.96
CA GLN A 21 3.17 6.57 -20.40
C GLN A 21 2.90 5.15 -20.87
N GLU A 22 2.95 4.19 -19.95
CA GLU A 22 2.74 2.80 -20.30
C GLU A 22 1.29 2.38 -20.25
N GLN A 23 0.44 3.23 -19.74
CA GLN A 23 -1.00 2.97 -19.63
C GLN A 23 -1.34 1.69 -18.87
N LYS A 24 -0.39 1.19 -18.11
CA LYS A 24 -0.61 -0.04 -17.34
C LYS A 24 -0.95 0.25 -15.90
N ASN A 25 -0.88 1.51 -15.52
CA ASN A 25 -1.07 1.87 -14.14
C ASN A 25 -2.44 2.45 -13.92
N ILE A 26 -2.96 2.15 -12.76
CA ILE A 26 -4.22 2.72 -12.35
C ILE A 26 -3.97 4.16 -11.95
N SER A 27 -4.72 5.07 -12.53
CA SER A 27 -4.57 6.49 -12.24
C SER A 27 -4.80 6.76 -10.76
N ILE A 28 -4.35 7.94 -10.32
CA ILE A 28 -4.58 8.34 -8.93
C ILE A 28 -6.07 8.39 -8.64
N GLU A 29 -6.87 8.88 -9.58
CA GLU A 29 -8.32 8.95 -9.39
C GLU A 29 -8.92 7.57 -9.20
N ASN A 30 -8.47 6.59 -9.96
CA ASN A 30 -8.98 5.22 -9.81
C ASN A 30 -8.55 4.62 -8.49
N GLN A 31 -7.32 4.88 -8.06
CA GLN A 31 -6.87 4.40 -6.77
C GLN A 31 -7.72 4.99 -5.65
N LYS A 32 -8.02 6.28 -5.73
CA LYS A 32 -8.87 6.93 -4.74
C LYS A 32 -10.26 6.33 -4.73
N ALA A 33 -10.82 6.06 -5.90
CA ALA A 33 -12.15 5.47 -5.99
C ALA A 33 -12.19 4.10 -5.34
N ILE A 34 -11.17 3.30 -5.55
CA ILE A 34 -11.09 1.96 -4.95
C ILE A 34 -11.02 2.09 -3.43
N ILE A 35 -10.21 3.02 -2.94
CA ILE A 35 -10.07 3.22 -1.50
C ILE A 35 -11.36 3.76 -0.89
N GLU A 36 -12.01 4.71 -1.56
CA GLU A 36 -13.28 5.24 -1.07
C GLU A 36 -14.34 4.17 -0.96
N ASP A 37 -14.41 3.31 -1.96
CA ASP A 37 -15.39 2.23 -1.95
C ASP A 37 -15.10 1.25 -0.81
N TYR A 38 -13.85 0.94 -0.60
CA TYR A 38 -13.47 0.06 0.50
C TYR A 38 -13.86 0.65 1.85
N VAL A 39 -13.56 1.93 2.05
CA VAL A 39 -13.90 2.59 3.31
C VAL A 39 -15.41 2.62 3.51
N LYS A 40 -16.15 2.90 2.47
CA LYS A 40 -17.60 2.95 2.55
C LYS A 40 -18.17 1.60 2.98
N ASN A 41 -17.58 0.53 2.51
CA ASN A 41 -18.10 -0.82 2.78
C ASN A 41 -17.58 -1.42 4.08
N HIS A 42 -16.38 -1.05 4.50
CA HIS A 42 -15.73 -1.69 5.66
C HIS A 42 -15.62 -0.77 6.88
N PHE A 43 -15.61 0.54 6.66
CA PHE A 43 -15.43 1.49 7.74
C PHE A 43 -16.44 2.64 7.62
N PRO A 44 -17.75 2.31 7.58
CA PRO A 44 -18.74 3.38 7.37
C PRO A 44 -18.71 4.42 8.48
N GLY A 45 -18.86 5.67 8.09
CA GLY A 45 -18.83 6.77 9.04
C GLY A 45 -17.45 7.29 9.40
N SER A 46 -16.41 6.65 8.89
CA SER A 46 -15.04 7.07 9.19
C SER A 46 -14.61 8.23 8.30
N THR A 47 -13.63 9.00 8.79
CA THR A 47 -13.05 10.11 8.05
C THR A 47 -11.95 9.58 7.14
N LEU A 48 -11.95 10.02 5.88
CA LEU A 48 -10.93 9.61 4.92
C LEU A 48 -10.25 10.83 4.35
N THR A 49 -8.93 10.90 4.53
CA THR A 49 -8.10 11.96 3.99
C THR A 49 -7.12 11.35 3.01
N PHE A 50 -7.08 11.90 1.80
CA PHE A 50 -6.20 11.38 0.77
C PHE A 50 -4.88 12.13 0.71
N PHE A 51 -3.82 11.38 0.45
CA PHE A 51 -2.50 11.91 0.16
C PHE A 51 -2.04 11.27 -1.15
N GLU A 52 -1.31 12.03 -1.94
CA GLU A 52 -0.91 11.51 -3.24
C GLU A 52 0.45 12.05 -3.63
N ASP A 53 1.13 11.27 -4.45
CA ASP A 53 2.41 11.67 -5.03
C ASP A 53 2.46 11.25 -6.49
N ARG A 54 3.04 12.12 -7.29
CA ARG A 54 3.42 11.81 -8.66
C ARG A 54 4.94 11.92 -8.68
N ASP A 55 5.61 10.78 -8.74
CA ASP A 55 7.05 10.78 -8.64
C ASP A 55 7.70 10.22 -9.90
N ARG A 56 9.01 10.19 -9.89
CA ARG A 56 9.80 9.62 -10.97
C ARG A 56 10.50 8.38 -10.48
N SER A 57 11.00 7.58 -11.42
CA SER A 57 11.80 6.43 -11.09
C SER A 57 12.95 6.86 -10.18
N GLY A 58 13.17 6.11 -9.13
CA GLY A 58 14.26 6.39 -8.20
C GLY A 58 13.91 7.31 -7.06
N TYR A 59 12.71 7.89 -7.04
CA TYR A 59 12.30 8.67 -5.88
C TYR A 59 12.23 7.79 -4.64
N THR A 60 12.72 8.33 -3.54
CA THR A 60 12.66 7.68 -2.24
C THR A 60 11.47 8.21 -1.47
N PHE A 61 11.17 7.58 -0.33
CA PHE A 61 10.11 8.08 0.53
C PHE A 61 10.37 9.53 0.97
N GLU A 62 11.64 9.87 1.18
CA GLU A 62 11.99 11.23 1.60
C GLU A 62 11.63 12.28 0.56
N GLN A 63 11.57 11.90 -0.71
CA GLN A 63 11.25 12.82 -1.80
C GLN A 63 9.76 12.93 -2.07
N ARG A 64 8.95 12.08 -1.44
CA ARG A 64 7.51 12.09 -1.63
C ARG A 64 6.86 12.98 -0.61
N GLU A 65 6.50 14.18 -1.03
CA GLU A 65 5.96 15.18 -0.10
C GLU A 65 4.61 14.74 0.47
N GLY A 66 3.74 14.19 -0.37
CA GLY A 66 2.44 13.70 0.10
C GLY A 66 2.60 12.60 1.12
N TYR A 67 3.51 11.68 0.84
CA TYR A 67 3.76 10.59 1.77
C TYR A 67 4.30 11.11 3.10
N GLN A 68 5.24 12.05 3.05
CA GLN A 68 5.84 12.58 4.27
C GLN A 68 4.80 13.30 5.14
N GLU A 69 3.90 14.03 4.51
CA GLU A 69 2.83 14.67 5.26
C GLU A 69 1.93 13.65 5.93
N MET A 70 1.56 12.61 5.18
CA MET A 70 0.73 11.53 5.71
C MET A 70 1.44 10.81 6.86
N ARG A 71 2.73 10.54 6.67
CA ARG A 71 3.52 9.83 7.67
C ARG A 71 3.55 10.59 9.00
N ARG A 72 3.70 11.90 8.93
CA ARG A 72 3.67 12.71 10.15
C ARG A 72 2.33 12.56 10.88
N GLY A 73 1.24 12.53 10.12
CA GLY A 73 -0.08 12.33 10.72
C GLY A 73 -0.25 10.95 11.32
N LEU A 74 0.27 9.93 10.64
CA LEU A 74 0.20 8.55 11.16
C LEU A 74 1.03 8.39 12.43
N MET A 75 2.24 8.93 12.41
CA MET A 75 3.14 8.80 13.57
C MET A 75 2.65 9.58 14.78
N SER A 76 1.93 10.67 14.55
CA SER A 76 1.37 11.47 15.64
C SER A 76 -0.02 11.01 16.07
N HIS A 77 -0.50 9.91 15.46
CA HIS A 77 -1.82 9.33 15.76
C HIS A 77 -2.98 10.22 15.33
N LYS A 78 -2.74 11.12 14.38
CA LYS A 78 -3.81 11.87 13.77
C LYS A 78 -4.66 10.96 12.88
N TYR A 79 -4.04 9.95 12.30
CA TYR A 79 -4.72 8.93 11.51
C TYR A 79 -4.46 7.57 12.13
N ASP A 80 -5.48 6.73 12.12
CA ASP A 80 -5.43 5.40 12.74
C ASP A 80 -5.07 4.31 11.75
N ILE A 81 -5.44 4.51 10.49
CA ILE A 81 -5.35 3.47 9.47
C ILE A 81 -4.74 4.05 8.22
N LEU A 82 -3.82 3.28 7.62
CA LEU A 82 -3.31 3.56 6.29
C LEU A 82 -3.93 2.57 5.32
N ILE A 83 -4.57 3.08 4.26
CA ILE A 83 -5.14 2.23 3.21
C ILE A 83 -4.50 2.56 1.88
N ILE A 84 -4.05 1.52 1.19
CA ILE A 84 -3.46 1.64 -0.15
C ILE A 84 -4.13 0.62 -1.07
N LYS A 85 -4.05 0.88 -2.36
CA LYS A 85 -4.62 -0.06 -3.33
C LYS A 85 -3.83 -1.36 -3.34
N ASP A 86 -2.51 -1.27 -3.38
CA ASP A 86 -1.62 -2.43 -3.24
C ASP A 86 -0.22 -1.94 -2.90
N PHE A 87 0.63 -2.87 -2.50
CA PHE A 87 1.97 -2.50 -2.04
C PHE A 87 2.86 -1.96 -3.15
N SER A 88 2.59 -2.28 -4.40
CA SER A 88 3.37 -1.71 -5.49
C SER A 88 3.19 -0.20 -5.59
N ARG A 89 2.04 0.31 -5.12
CA ARG A 89 1.80 1.75 -5.06
C ARG A 89 2.48 2.38 -3.86
N PHE A 90 2.83 1.57 -2.87
CA PHE A 90 3.52 2.06 -1.69
C PHE A 90 5.02 2.20 -1.95
N SER A 91 5.64 1.17 -2.49
CA SER A 91 7.08 1.19 -2.74
C SER A 91 7.46 0.17 -3.80
N ARG A 92 8.35 0.56 -4.67
CA ARG A 92 8.95 -0.37 -5.63
C ARG A 92 10.15 -1.09 -5.05
N ARG A 93 10.76 -0.51 -4.01
CA ARG A 93 11.91 -1.12 -3.37
C ARG A 93 11.43 -1.81 -2.11
N ASN A 94 11.45 -3.12 -2.17
CA ASN A 94 10.86 -3.92 -1.12
C ASN A 94 11.49 -3.71 0.24
N SER A 95 12.81 -3.65 0.30
CA SER A 95 13.46 -3.48 1.59
C SER A 95 13.07 -2.16 2.25
N ARG A 96 13.03 -1.08 1.46
CA ARG A 96 12.67 0.21 2.01
C ARG A 96 11.19 0.25 2.40
N GLY A 97 10.34 -0.32 1.55
CA GLY A 97 8.92 -0.35 1.84
C GLY A 97 8.61 -1.15 3.09
N LEU A 98 9.29 -2.27 3.24
CA LEU A 98 9.07 -3.12 4.41
C LEU A 98 9.52 -2.44 5.69
N VAL A 99 10.68 -1.77 5.66
CA VAL A 99 11.17 -1.03 6.82
C VAL A 99 10.18 0.07 7.21
N GLU A 100 9.67 0.77 6.22
CA GLU A 100 8.70 1.83 6.48
C GLU A 100 7.43 1.29 7.12
N LEU A 101 6.96 0.14 6.64
CA LEU A 101 5.79 -0.50 7.24
C LEU A 101 6.07 -0.98 8.64
N GLU A 102 7.29 -1.43 8.91
CA GLU A 102 7.66 -1.82 10.27
C GLU A 102 7.59 -0.63 11.20
N ASP A 103 8.06 0.52 10.76
CA ASP A 103 7.99 1.73 11.58
C ASP A 103 6.54 2.10 11.88
N LEU A 104 5.68 2.02 10.87
CA LEU A 104 4.26 2.32 11.06
C LEU A 104 3.61 1.30 11.99
N ARG A 105 3.94 0.04 11.83
CA ARG A 105 3.42 -1.01 12.70
C ARG A 105 3.81 -0.75 14.15
N ASP A 106 5.08 -0.40 14.37
CA ASP A 106 5.58 -0.16 15.72
C ASP A 106 4.91 1.07 16.35
N ALA A 107 4.45 1.99 15.52
CA ALA A 107 3.70 3.15 16.00
C ALA A 107 2.23 2.85 16.23
N GLY A 108 1.78 1.61 15.94
CA GLY A 108 0.41 1.22 16.19
C GLY A 108 -0.55 1.47 15.03
N VAL A 109 -0.04 1.72 13.84
CA VAL A 109 -0.87 2.01 12.67
C VAL A 109 -1.42 0.71 12.08
N ARG A 110 -2.72 0.70 11.79
CA ARG A 110 -3.33 -0.40 11.06
C ARG A 110 -3.07 -0.19 9.56
N ILE A 111 -2.69 -1.25 8.88
CA ILE A 111 -2.28 -1.18 7.48
C ILE A 111 -3.18 -2.07 6.65
N VAL A 112 -3.84 -1.47 5.65
CA VAL A 112 -4.74 -2.19 4.75
C VAL A 112 -4.23 -2.03 3.32
N SER A 113 -3.98 -3.15 2.66
CA SER A 113 -3.65 -3.18 1.24
C SER A 113 -4.74 -3.96 0.53
N ILE A 114 -5.58 -3.26 -0.22
CA ILE A 114 -6.79 -3.85 -0.76
C ILE A 114 -6.47 -4.96 -1.77
N GLY A 115 -5.58 -4.65 -2.72
CA GLY A 115 -5.28 -5.61 -3.78
C GLY A 115 -4.49 -6.82 -3.31
N ASP A 116 -3.79 -6.70 -2.21
CA ASP A 116 -3.01 -7.82 -1.66
C ASP A 116 -3.78 -8.61 -0.62
N GLY A 117 -4.98 -8.16 -0.27
CA GLY A 117 -5.79 -8.85 0.71
C GLY A 117 -5.22 -8.79 2.12
N VAL A 118 -4.56 -7.69 2.46
CA VAL A 118 -3.90 -7.54 3.75
C VAL A 118 -4.65 -6.52 4.59
N ASP A 119 -4.89 -6.89 5.84
CA ASP A 119 -5.47 -6.00 6.85
C ASP A 119 -4.73 -6.28 8.15
N PHE A 120 -3.57 -5.67 8.28
CA PHE A 120 -2.74 -5.86 9.48
C PHE A 120 -3.28 -4.95 10.59
N PRO A 121 -3.42 -5.42 11.84
CA PRO A 121 -2.64 -6.51 12.44
C PRO A 121 -3.41 -7.82 12.64
N ASN A 122 -4.10 -8.32 11.66
CA ASN A 122 -4.67 -9.65 11.78
C ASN A 122 -3.58 -10.70 11.86
N ASP A 123 -3.95 -11.86 12.34
CA ASP A 123 -3.01 -12.96 12.46
C ASP A 123 -2.38 -13.26 11.11
N ASP A 124 -1.09 -13.46 11.09
CA ASP A 124 -0.32 -13.88 9.92
C ASP A 124 -0.20 -12.82 8.83
N ASP A 125 -0.88 -11.68 8.95
CA ASP A 125 -0.80 -10.68 7.88
C ASP A 125 0.60 -10.10 7.74
N TRP A 126 1.36 -10.04 8.83
CA TRP A 126 2.73 -9.55 8.72
C TRP A 126 3.58 -10.45 7.83
N LEU A 127 3.44 -11.75 7.97
CA LEU A 127 4.14 -12.70 7.11
C LEU A 127 3.69 -12.53 5.67
N LYS A 128 2.41 -12.31 5.46
CA LYS A 128 1.86 -12.06 4.13
C LYS A 128 2.46 -10.80 3.52
N ILE A 129 2.59 -9.76 4.32
CA ILE A 129 3.22 -8.51 3.86
C ILE A 129 4.66 -8.76 3.42
N GLN A 130 5.42 -9.48 4.24
CA GLN A 130 6.80 -9.80 3.91
C GLN A 130 6.90 -10.59 2.61
N PHE A 131 6.00 -11.55 2.44
CA PHE A 131 5.99 -12.37 1.23
C PHE A 131 5.67 -11.53 0.00
N GLN A 132 4.70 -10.64 0.10
CA GLN A 132 4.33 -9.79 -1.02
C GLN A 132 5.46 -8.89 -1.45
N PHE A 133 6.18 -8.32 -0.49
CA PHE A 133 7.32 -7.48 -0.84
C PHE A 133 8.43 -8.30 -1.49
N LEU A 134 8.63 -9.54 -1.04
CA LEU A 134 9.60 -10.41 -1.66
C LEU A 134 9.22 -10.72 -3.11
N VAL A 135 7.96 -11.04 -3.35
CA VAL A 135 7.49 -11.33 -4.69
C VAL A 135 7.64 -10.12 -5.61
N ASN A 136 7.33 -8.93 -5.11
CA ASN A 136 7.43 -7.71 -5.91
C ASN A 136 8.87 -7.37 -6.27
N GLU A 137 9.82 -7.85 -5.46
CA GLU A 137 11.24 -7.59 -5.72
C GLU A 137 11.81 -8.49 -6.80
N MET A 138 11.16 -9.61 -7.06
CA MET A 138 11.67 -10.56 -8.03
C MET A 138 11.73 -9.93 -9.43
N PRO A 139 12.85 -10.10 -10.13
CA PRO A 139 12.93 -9.58 -11.50
C PRO A 139 11.90 -10.24 -12.38
N VAL A 140 11.22 -9.44 -13.17
CA VAL A 140 10.23 -9.97 -14.10
C VAL A 140 10.92 -10.14 -15.44
N THR A 141 11.44 -11.34 -15.65
CA THR A 141 12.06 -11.68 -16.91
C THR A 141 11.34 -12.90 -17.49
N ASP A 142 11.47 -13.08 -18.79
CA ASP A 142 10.86 -14.25 -19.41
C ASP A 142 11.40 -15.54 -18.82
N THR A 143 12.69 -15.57 -18.58
CA THR A 143 13.32 -16.73 -18.02
C THR A 143 12.77 -17.04 -16.63
N SER A 144 12.64 -16.01 -15.82
CA SER A 144 12.10 -16.19 -14.48
C SER A 144 10.68 -16.72 -14.51
N ARG A 145 9.86 -16.14 -15.37
CA ARG A 145 8.49 -16.59 -15.47
C ARG A 145 8.37 -18.01 -15.94
N LYS A 146 9.18 -18.39 -16.91
CA LYS A 146 9.16 -19.75 -17.39
C LYS A 146 9.57 -20.73 -16.31
N ALA A 147 10.61 -20.39 -15.57
CA ALA A 147 11.05 -21.24 -14.49
C ALA A 147 9.95 -21.43 -13.46
N VAL A 148 9.27 -20.35 -13.12
CA VAL A 148 8.19 -20.43 -12.14
C VAL A 148 7.00 -21.19 -12.67
N SER A 149 6.71 -21.05 -13.95
CA SER A 149 5.47 -21.60 -14.50
C SER A 149 5.42 -23.11 -14.49
N TYR A 150 6.53 -23.80 -14.42
CA TYR A 150 6.48 -25.24 -14.41
C TYR A 150 7.32 -25.86 -13.33
N THR A 151 7.71 -25.08 -12.45
CA THR A 151 8.22 -25.65 -11.24
C THR A 151 7.12 -25.74 -10.26
N HIS A 152 6.33 -25.44 -10.66
CA HIS A 152 5.53 -25.43 -9.92
C HIS A 152 4.92 -26.16 -10.00
N LEU A 153 5.18 -26.11 -10.03
CA LEU A 153 5.23 -26.49 -10.01
C LEU A 153 5.81 -27.22 -9.80
N THR A 154 5.98 -27.53 -9.93
CA THR A 154 6.62 -28.37 -9.51
C THR A 154 7.08 -28.27 -8.44
N LEU A 155 6.82 -28.12 -7.90
CA LEU A 155 7.20 -27.98 -6.87
C LEU A 155 6.96 -28.39 -6.32
#